data_75eb74abaebd05969f0d95adf9502e72
#
_entry.id   75eb74abaebd05969f0d95adf9502e72
#
_cell.length_a   1.000
_cell.length_b   1.000
_cell.length_c   1.000
_cell.angle_alpha   90.00
_cell.angle_beta   90.00
_cell.angle_gamma   90.00
#
_symmetry.space_group_name_H-M   'P 1'
#
loop_
_entity.id
_entity.type
_entity.pdbx_description
1 polymer ?
#
loop_
_entity_poly.entity_id
_entity_poly.type
_entity_poly.pdbx_seq_one_letter_code
_entity_poly.pdbx_strand_id
1 'polypeptide(L)'
;VKQMKNYRQHFDCSCYTHCVEVAFWAYWLCKKLDLDYKSAARAGLLHDLFLYDWRNSKKRLNLKKFHAFIHPQIALENASKITDLNPIEKDIILKHMWPVTFFQFPKYRESFIITIMDKLSALKSFHDYLYNSVCKKKFYRYAYLFLIGLVFRVF
;
A
#
# COMPACT_ATOMS: atom_id res chain seq x y z
N VAL A 1 5.95 -13.63 5.63
CA VAL A 1 6.31 -12.36 5.01
C VAL A 1 6.94 -12.56 3.63
N LYS A 2 8.03 -13.38 3.47
CA LYS A 2 8.70 -13.58 2.17
C LYS A 2 7.75 -14.09 1.06
N GLN A 3 6.73 -14.88 1.39
CA GLN A 3 5.72 -15.36 0.43
C GLN A 3 4.90 -14.23 -0.22
N MET A 4 4.82 -13.05 0.40
CA MET A 4 4.13 -11.88 -0.16
C MET A 4 4.72 -11.40 -1.50
N LYS A 5 5.94 -11.82 -1.84
CA LYS A 5 6.56 -11.55 -3.16
C LYS A 5 5.78 -12.18 -4.32
N ASN A 6 5.06 -13.26 -4.05
CA ASN A 6 4.29 -14.00 -5.06
C ASN A 6 2.92 -13.34 -5.36
N TYR A 7 2.52 -12.36 -4.58
CA TYR A 7 1.22 -11.71 -4.70
C TYR A 7 1.39 -10.24 -5.10
N ARG A 8 0.60 -9.79 -6.06
CA ARG A 8 0.60 -8.39 -6.51
C ARG A 8 -0.30 -7.55 -5.59
N GLN A 9 0.18 -6.38 -5.21
CA GLN A 9 -0.60 -5.38 -4.48
C GLN A 9 -1.21 -4.37 -5.44
N HIS A 10 -0.38 -3.52 -6.02
CA HIS A 10 -0.79 -2.48 -6.95
C HIS A 10 0.01 -2.58 -8.24
N PHE A 11 -0.67 -2.53 -9.39
CA PHE A 11 -0.05 -2.55 -10.72
C PHE A 11 1.04 -3.62 -10.86
N ASP A 12 2.31 -3.25 -10.99
CA ASP A 12 3.45 -4.16 -11.12
C ASP A 12 4.20 -4.35 -9.78
N CYS A 13 3.69 -3.75 -8.68
CA CYS A 13 4.30 -3.84 -7.36
C CYS A 13 3.83 -5.10 -6.61
N SER A 14 4.78 -5.87 -6.05
CA SER A 14 4.45 -6.99 -5.18
C SER A 14 3.96 -6.48 -3.82
N CYS A 15 3.11 -7.27 -3.14
CA CYS A 15 2.67 -6.98 -1.79
C CYS A 15 3.87 -6.82 -0.82
N TYR A 16 4.92 -7.63 -0.99
CA TYR A 16 6.15 -7.51 -0.20
C TYR A 16 6.84 -6.15 -0.37
N THR A 17 7.06 -5.73 -1.62
CA THR A 17 7.73 -4.45 -1.93
C THR A 17 6.94 -3.27 -1.38
N HIS A 18 5.61 -3.29 -1.57
CA HIS A 18 4.70 -2.29 -1.01
C HIS A 18 4.83 -2.19 0.52
N CYS A 19 4.72 -3.31 1.23
CA CYS A 19 4.81 -3.33 2.70
C CYS A 19 6.17 -2.87 3.22
N VAL A 20 7.27 -3.22 2.53
CA VAL A 20 8.62 -2.73 2.89
C VAL A 20 8.72 -1.21 2.71
N GLU A 21 8.17 -0.67 1.64
CA GLU A 21 8.16 0.78 1.40
C GLU A 21 7.34 1.52 2.46
N VAL A 22 6.13 1.06 2.76
CA VAL A 22 5.28 1.61 3.82
C VAL A 22 5.97 1.55 5.19
N ALA A 23 6.58 0.40 5.54
CA ALA A 23 7.31 0.22 6.79
C ALA A 23 8.50 1.18 6.91
N PHE A 24 9.26 1.38 5.82
CA PHE A 24 10.41 2.28 5.78
C PHE A 24 10.01 3.74 6.02
N TRP A 25 9.01 4.23 5.29
CA TRP A 25 8.55 5.62 5.43
C TRP A 25 7.88 5.87 6.79
N ALA A 26 7.11 4.90 7.30
CA ALA A 26 6.51 5.00 8.62
C ALA A 26 7.57 4.99 9.73
N TYR A 27 8.58 4.11 9.65
CA TYR A 27 9.71 4.13 10.58
C TYR A 27 10.37 5.50 10.64
N TRP A 28 10.72 6.06 9.48
CA TRP A 28 11.42 7.32 9.39
C TRP A 28 10.59 8.49 9.94
N LEU A 29 9.31 8.56 9.58
CA LEU A 29 8.42 9.64 10.03
C LEU A 29 8.10 9.51 11.53
N CYS A 30 7.74 8.31 12.01
CA CYS A 30 7.49 8.09 13.44
C CYS A 30 8.71 8.39 14.29
N LYS A 31 9.91 8.03 13.82
CA LYS A 31 11.16 8.36 14.53
C LYS A 31 11.40 9.87 14.63
N LYS A 32 11.11 10.63 13.57
CA LYS A 32 11.19 12.10 13.58
C LYS A 32 10.17 12.77 14.51
N LEU A 33 9.01 12.12 14.69
CA LEU A 33 7.91 12.64 15.50
C LEU A 33 7.94 12.12 16.95
N ASP A 34 9.00 11.41 17.34
CA ASP A 34 9.17 10.77 18.65
C ASP A 34 8.00 9.86 19.05
N LEU A 35 7.54 9.05 18.08
CA LEU A 35 6.49 8.05 18.22
C LEU A 35 7.08 6.65 18.27
N ASP A 36 6.25 5.61 18.51
CA ASP A 36 6.71 4.22 18.47
C ASP A 36 7.01 3.74 17.04
N TYR A 37 8.17 4.17 16.53
CA TYR A 37 8.65 3.84 15.21
C TYR A 37 8.91 2.34 14.99
N LYS A 38 9.20 1.58 16.07
CA LYS A 38 9.43 0.13 15.97
C LYS A 38 8.11 -0.59 15.69
N SER A 39 7.07 -0.28 16.46
CA SER A 39 5.73 -0.83 16.23
C SER A 39 5.17 -0.39 14.86
N ALA A 40 5.36 0.87 14.48
CA ALA A 40 4.97 1.37 13.17
C ALA A 40 5.64 0.59 12.02
N ALA A 41 6.96 0.36 12.10
CA ALA A 41 7.69 -0.39 11.08
C ALA A 41 7.26 -1.86 11.00
N ARG A 42 7.10 -2.54 12.16
CA ARG A 42 6.65 -3.93 12.20
C ARG A 42 5.24 -4.08 11.64
N ALA A 43 4.33 -3.24 12.09
CA ALA A 43 2.95 -3.28 11.61
C ALA A 43 2.86 -2.86 10.14
N GLY A 44 3.64 -1.88 9.69
CA GLY A 44 3.74 -1.49 8.28
C GLY A 44 4.22 -2.64 7.38
N LEU A 45 5.10 -3.52 7.88
CA LEU A 45 5.51 -4.72 7.15
C LEU A 45 4.42 -5.81 7.11
N LEU A 46 3.51 -5.79 8.07
CA LEU A 46 2.50 -6.85 8.29
C LEU A 46 1.08 -6.43 7.89
N HIS A 47 0.83 -5.13 7.61
CA HIS A 47 -0.52 -4.61 7.44
C HIS A 47 -1.31 -5.28 6.32
N ASP A 48 -0.62 -5.74 5.29
CA ASP A 48 -1.17 -6.43 4.12
C ASP A 48 -0.71 -7.90 4.03
N LEU A 49 -0.55 -8.57 5.16
CA LEU A 49 -0.15 -9.97 5.20
C LEU A 49 -1.33 -10.90 4.84
N PHE A 50 -1.90 -10.68 3.66
CA PHE A 50 -2.79 -11.63 3.01
C PHE A 50 -2.00 -12.47 2.01
N LEU A 51 -2.17 -13.79 2.02
CA LEU A 51 -1.40 -14.73 1.23
C LEU A 51 -2.26 -15.36 0.13
N TYR A 52 -2.92 -14.50 -0.67
CA TYR A 52 -3.75 -14.89 -1.80
C TYR A 52 -3.78 -13.80 -2.88
N ASP A 53 -4.07 -14.18 -4.12
CA ASP A 53 -4.32 -13.21 -5.20
C ASP A 53 -5.75 -12.68 -5.09
N TRP A 54 -5.91 -11.47 -4.57
CA TRP A 54 -7.20 -10.84 -4.34
C TRP A 54 -7.98 -10.54 -5.63
N ARG A 55 -7.29 -10.44 -6.78
CA ARG A 55 -7.92 -10.19 -8.09
C ARG A 55 -8.66 -11.42 -8.60
N ASN A 56 -8.12 -12.59 -8.33
CA ASN A 56 -8.67 -13.88 -8.77
C ASN A 56 -9.52 -14.57 -7.70
N SER A 57 -9.44 -14.13 -6.46
CA SER A 57 -10.05 -14.81 -5.31
C SER A 57 -11.54 -14.53 -5.14
N LYS A 58 -12.12 -13.53 -5.82
CA LYS A 58 -13.57 -13.24 -5.76
C LYS A 58 -14.43 -14.49 -6.03
N LYS A 59 -14.00 -15.36 -6.96
CA LYS A 59 -14.68 -16.61 -7.31
C LYS A 59 -14.36 -17.78 -6.36
N ARG A 60 -13.12 -17.84 -5.82
CA ARG A 60 -12.64 -18.99 -5.03
C ARG A 60 -13.01 -18.94 -3.56
N LEU A 61 -13.05 -17.74 -2.95
CA LEU A 61 -13.25 -17.59 -1.51
C LEU A 61 -14.70 -17.24 -1.14
N ASN A 62 -15.63 -17.23 -2.12
CA ASN A 62 -17.03 -16.85 -1.89
C ASN A 62 -17.19 -15.52 -1.13
N LEU A 63 -16.25 -14.59 -1.33
CA LEU A 63 -16.16 -13.34 -0.61
C LEU A 63 -17.26 -12.41 -1.12
N LYS A 64 -18.41 -12.41 -0.42
CA LYS A 64 -19.53 -11.48 -0.65
C LYS A 64 -19.16 -10.02 -0.33
N LYS A 65 -18.04 -9.77 0.32
CA LYS A 65 -17.59 -8.44 0.75
C LYS A 65 -16.39 -7.97 -0.09
N PHE A 66 -16.29 -6.65 -0.27
CA PHE A 66 -15.13 -6.03 -0.92
C PHE A 66 -13.83 -6.39 -0.20
N HIS A 67 -12.78 -6.68 -0.95
CA HIS A 67 -11.45 -7.01 -0.43
C HIS A 67 -10.97 -5.99 0.63
N ALA A 68 -11.18 -4.69 0.37
CA ALA A 68 -10.80 -3.60 1.29
C ALA A 68 -11.35 -3.74 2.72
N PHE A 69 -12.49 -4.42 2.91
CA PHE A 69 -13.12 -4.61 4.23
C PHE A 69 -12.69 -5.90 4.93
N ILE A 70 -12.10 -6.84 4.20
CA ILE A 70 -11.81 -8.18 4.72
C ILE A 70 -10.32 -8.38 4.94
N HIS A 71 -9.46 -7.87 4.04
CA HIS A 71 -8.02 -8.16 4.12
C HIS A 71 -7.36 -7.66 5.41
N PRO A 72 -7.78 -6.54 6.07
CA PRO A 72 -7.17 -6.15 7.33
C PRO A 72 -7.34 -7.20 8.43
N GLN A 73 -8.51 -7.84 8.49
CA GLN A 73 -8.77 -8.93 9.43
C GLN A 73 -7.93 -10.16 9.12
N ILE A 74 -7.86 -10.54 7.84
CA ILE A 74 -7.03 -11.68 7.39
C ILE A 74 -5.53 -11.40 7.67
N ALA A 75 -5.08 -10.17 7.42
CA ALA A 75 -3.71 -9.77 7.71
C ALA A 75 -3.41 -9.85 9.21
N LEU A 76 -4.32 -9.39 10.07
CA LEU A 76 -4.19 -9.51 11.52
C LEU A 76 -4.11 -10.96 11.98
N GLU A 77 -5.01 -11.81 11.51
CA GLU A 77 -5.01 -13.25 11.84
C GLU A 77 -3.70 -13.93 11.41
N ASN A 78 -3.22 -13.64 10.20
CA ASN A 78 -1.96 -14.20 9.72
C ASN A 78 -0.75 -13.66 10.49
N ALA A 79 -0.73 -12.36 10.81
CA ALA A 79 0.33 -11.75 11.60
C ALA A 79 0.37 -12.33 13.03
N SER A 80 -0.78 -12.52 13.67
CA SER A 80 -0.88 -13.10 15.01
C SER A 80 -0.42 -14.54 15.10
N LYS A 81 -0.42 -15.29 13.98
CA LYS A 81 0.11 -16.67 13.93
C LYS A 81 1.65 -16.72 13.93
N ILE A 82 2.31 -15.63 13.58
CA ILE A 82 3.77 -15.60 13.39
C ILE A 82 4.50 -14.76 14.42
N THR A 83 3.80 -13.86 15.13
CA THR A 83 4.39 -13.00 16.16
C THR A 83 3.32 -12.43 17.08
N ASP A 84 3.70 -12.16 18.33
CA ASP A 84 2.87 -11.38 19.23
C ASP A 84 2.82 -9.93 18.77
N LEU A 85 1.59 -9.39 18.74
CA LEU A 85 1.30 -8.03 18.34
C LEU A 85 0.86 -7.20 19.54
N ASN A 86 1.44 -6.03 19.69
CA ASN A 86 1.02 -5.07 20.70
C ASN A 86 -0.26 -4.32 20.26
N PRO A 87 -0.89 -3.51 21.15
CA PRO A 87 -2.13 -2.80 20.83
C PRO A 87 -2.00 -1.82 19.65
N ILE A 88 -0.85 -1.14 19.52
CA ILE A 88 -0.59 -0.20 18.40
C ILE A 88 -0.53 -0.95 17.08
N GLU A 89 0.19 -2.06 17.03
CA GLU A 89 0.34 -2.90 15.84
C GLU A 89 -0.99 -3.49 15.37
N LYS A 90 -1.82 -3.96 16.31
CA LYS A 90 -3.18 -4.45 16.02
C LYS A 90 -4.06 -3.36 15.43
N ASP A 91 -4.03 -2.17 16.01
CA ASP A 91 -4.79 -1.01 15.52
C ASP A 91 -4.37 -0.61 14.12
N ILE A 92 -3.06 -0.55 13.85
CA ILE A 92 -2.48 -0.27 12.54
C ILE A 92 -3.01 -1.27 11.51
N ILE A 93 -2.84 -2.56 11.75
CA ILE A 93 -3.21 -3.61 10.80
C ILE A 93 -4.71 -3.60 10.52
N LEU A 94 -5.55 -3.43 11.54
CA LEU A 94 -7.00 -3.43 11.36
C LEU A 94 -7.53 -2.19 10.66
N LYS A 95 -6.88 -1.03 10.82
CA LYS A 95 -7.48 0.25 10.46
C LYS A 95 -6.76 1.01 9.36
N HIS A 96 -5.70 0.44 8.76
CA HIS A 96 -4.95 1.11 7.69
C HIS A 96 -5.82 1.47 6.47
N MET A 97 -6.96 0.80 6.29
CA MET A 97 -7.89 1.10 5.18
C MET A 97 -8.75 2.34 5.39
N TRP A 98 -8.67 3.00 6.55
CA TRP A 98 -9.36 4.28 6.72
C TRP A 98 -8.87 5.30 5.65
N PRO A 99 -9.74 6.18 5.08
CA PRO A 99 -11.17 6.38 5.35
C PRO A 99 -12.12 5.45 4.57
N VAL A 100 -11.64 4.52 3.76
CA VAL A 100 -12.50 3.58 3.01
C VAL A 100 -13.37 2.77 3.99
N THR A 101 -12.79 2.33 5.10
CA THR A 101 -13.51 1.73 6.23
C THR A 101 -13.87 2.81 7.26
N PHE A 102 -14.79 3.70 6.92
CA PHE A 102 -15.08 4.92 7.67
C PHE A 102 -15.30 4.71 9.18
N PHE A 103 -15.98 3.65 9.58
CA PHE A 103 -16.27 3.33 11.00
C PHE A 103 -15.07 2.75 11.76
N GLN A 104 -13.96 2.42 11.07
CA GLN A 104 -12.74 1.91 11.67
C GLN A 104 -11.70 3.03 11.82
N PHE A 105 -12.02 4.02 12.64
CA PHE A 105 -11.14 5.17 12.85
C PHE A 105 -9.85 4.76 13.58
N PRO A 106 -8.65 5.16 13.06
CA PRO A 106 -7.38 4.92 13.73
C PRO A 106 -7.35 5.50 15.15
N LYS A 107 -6.82 4.75 16.11
CA LYS A 107 -6.75 5.18 17.52
C LYS A 107 -5.41 5.85 17.85
N TYR A 108 -4.34 5.37 17.24
CA TYR A 108 -2.97 5.82 17.51
C TYR A 108 -2.45 6.71 16.38
N ARG A 109 -1.50 7.61 16.73
CA ARG A 109 -0.85 8.50 15.75
C ARG A 109 -0.09 7.69 14.69
N GLU A 110 0.55 6.60 15.11
CA GLU A 110 1.23 5.64 14.23
C GLU A 110 0.28 5.02 13.20
N SER A 111 -0.97 4.74 13.61
CA SER A 111 -1.99 4.19 12.70
C SER A 111 -2.37 5.19 11.61
N PHE A 112 -2.48 6.48 11.92
CA PHE A 112 -2.68 7.53 10.93
C PHE A 112 -1.50 7.63 9.96
N ILE A 113 -0.28 7.57 10.48
CA ILE A 113 0.94 7.62 9.66
C ILE A 113 0.97 6.45 8.68
N ILE A 114 0.71 5.23 9.14
CA ILE A 114 0.65 4.06 8.25
C ILE A 114 -0.45 4.23 7.20
N THR A 115 -1.63 4.68 7.59
CA THR A 115 -2.73 4.95 6.66
C THR A 115 -2.32 5.92 5.53
N ILE A 116 -1.60 6.99 5.87
CA ILE A 116 -1.10 7.96 4.89
C ILE A 116 -0.01 7.34 4.01
N MET A 117 0.98 6.66 4.62
CA MET A 117 2.10 6.06 3.88
C MET A 117 1.62 4.96 2.91
N ASP A 118 0.64 4.16 3.31
CA ASP A 118 -0.01 3.17 2.45
C ASP A 118 -0.61 3.83 1.19
N LYS A 119 -1.39 4.91 1.35
CA LYS A 119 -2.00 5.63 0.22
C LYS A 119 -0.96 6.31 -0.67
N LEU A 120 0.09 6.89 -0.07
CA LEU A 120 1.18 7.49 -0.84
C LEU A 120 1.97 6.45 -1.63
N SER A 121 2.25 5.27 -1.06
CA SER A 121 2.91 4.17 -1.76
C SER A 121 2.05 3.63 -2.91
N ALA A 122 0.74 3.51 -2.71
CA ALA A 122 -0.20 3.13 -3.77
C ALA A 122 -0.24 4.17 -4.90
N LEU A 123 -0.28 5.47 -4.56
CA LEU A 123 -0.26 6.57 -5.54
C LEU A 123 1.06 6.60 -6.33
N LYS A 124 2.20 6.41 -5.66
CA LYS A 124 3.51 6.29 -6.31
C LYS A 124 3.52 5.11 -7.29
N SER A 125 3.04 3.94 -6.87
CA SER A 125 2.96 2.76 -7.75
C SER A 125 2.10 3.02 -8.99
N PHE A 126 0.99 3.77 -8.85
CA PHE A 126 0.15 4.21 -9.96
C PHE A 126 0.89 5.15 -10.91
N HIS A 127 1.57 6.16 -10.36
CA HIS A 127 2.38 7.10 -11.13
C HIS A 127 3.46 6.36 -11.93
N ASP A 128 4.21 5.47 -11.28
CA ASP A 128 5.29 4.70 -11.91
C ASP A 128 4.74 3.79 -13.03
N TYR A 129 3.58 3.18 -12.82
CA TYR A 129 2.89 2.40 -13.85
C TYR A 129 2.49 3.26 -15.06
N LEU A 130 1.88 4.43 -14.82
CA LEU A 130 1.52 5.35 -15.90
C LEU A 130 2.75 5.85 -16.65
N TYR A 131 3.77 6.29 -15.93
CA TYR A 131 5.02 6.76 -16.54
C TYR A 131 5.65 5.68 -17.42
N ASN A 132 5.79 4.46 -16.92
CA ASN A 132 6.34 3.33 -17.67
C ASN A 132 5.46 2.95 -18.87
N SER A 133 4.13 2.97 -18.72
CA SER A 133 3.18 2.69 -19.81
C SER A 133 3.21 3.77 -20.90
N VAL A 134 3.31 5.03 -20.51
CA VAL A 134 3.36 6.17 -21.44
C VAL A 134 4.71 6.24 -22.13
N CYS A 135 5.84 6.13 -21.39
CA CYS A 135 7.17 6.23 -21.96
C CYS A 135 7.55 5.04 -22.86
N LYS A 136 7.01 3.84 -22.60
CA LYS A 136 7.24 2.66 -23.45
C LYS A 136 6.48 2.71 -24.77
N LYS A 137 5.39 3.44 -24.90
CA LYS A 137 4.67 3.59 -26.17
C LYS A 137 5.31 4.71 -26.98
N LYS A 138 6.02 4.37 -28.07
CA LYS A 138 6.63 5.33 -29.03
C LYS A 138 5.67 6.46 -29.43
N PHE A 139 4.38 6.16 -29.56
CA PHE A 139 3.33 7.11 -29.94
C PHE A 139 3.24 8.31 -28.96
N TYR A 140 3.22 8.06 -27.65
CA TYR A 140 3.15 9.15 -26.65
C TYR A 140 4.44 9.96 -26.57
N ARG A 141 5.60 9.35 -26.84
CA ARG A 141 6.87 10.07 -26.94
C ARG A 141 6.85 11.09 -28.09
N TYR A 142 6.32 10.71 -29.23
CA TYR A 142 6.20 11.64 -30.36
C TYR A 142 5.12 12.71 -30.13
N ALA A 143 3.98 12.38 -29.50
CA ALA A 143 2.95 13.34 -29.13
C ALA A 143 3.49 14.37 -28.11
N TYR A 144 4.27 13.95 -27.14
CA TYR A 144 4.93 14.83 -26.18
C TYR A 144 5.94 15.75 -26.86
N LEU A 145 6.79 15.23 -27.72
CA LEU A 145 7.75 16.04 -28.50
C LEU A 145 7.03 17.02 -29.44
N PHE A 146 5.92 16.60 -30.04
CA PHE A 146 5.09 17.47 -30.89
C PHE A 146 4.46 18.63 -30.09
N LEU A 147 3.90 18.33 -28.90
CA LEU A 147 3.34 19.35 -28.00
C LEU A 147 4.41 20.34 -27.53
N ILE A 148 5.60 19.86 -27.17
CA ILE A 148 6.75 20.72 -26.83
C ILE A 148 7.11 21.60 -28.04
N GLY A 149 7.20 21.03 -29.22
CA GLY A 149 7.50 21.78 -30.46
C GLY A 149 6.47 22.85 -30.79
N LEU A 150 5.19 22.61 -30.47
CA LEU A 150 4.12 23.62 -30.60
C LEU A 150 4.29 24.76 -29.59
N VAL A 151 4.60 24.45 -28.34
CA VAL A 151 4.83 25.48 -27.30
C VAL A 151 6.03 26.37 -27.63
N PHE A 152 7.13 25.78 -28.12
CA PHE A 152 8.31 26.56 -28.53
C PHE A 152 8.18 27.26 -29.88
N ARG A 153 7.14 27.00 -30.67
CA ARG A 153 6.85 27.72 -31.91
C ARG A 153 5.93 28.95 -31.69
N VAL A 154 5.30 29.04 -30.53
CA VAL A 154 4.38 30.14 -30.16
C VAL A 154 5.13 31.24 -29.38
N PHE A 155 6.39 30.99 -29.02
CA PHE A 155 7.33 31.96 -28.44
C PHE A 155 8.55 32.11 -29.35
#